data_ab4850febc856fc73e2987815e115716
#
_entry.id   ab4850febc856fc73e2987815e115716
#
_cell.length_a   1.000
_cell.length_b   1.000
_cell.length_c   1.000
_cell.angle_alpha   90.00
_cell.angle_beta   90.00
_cell.angle_gamma   90.00
#
_symmetry.space_group_name_H-M   'P 1'
#
loop_
_entity.id
_entity.type
_entity.pdbx_description
1 polymer ?
#
loop_
_entity_poly.entity_id
_entity_poly.type
_entity_poly.pdbx_seq_one_letter_code
_entity_poly.pdbx_strand_id
1 'polypeptide(L)'
;MFAGAFAGICSVTSTYPLDMIRTRLSQTTRSGINESIMSCGRQIVKNEGGVIALYRGLAPTVAGIAPYVALNFTVYEGLKGWISSHGMNLDVKKKLICGGLAGAIAQTFTYPFDVIRRRMQVTHSQDSTFKYKSSFDAVNKIVEKEGFKALFKGMIPNYIKVVPAISISFVTFEYVRKLLI
;
A
#
# COMPACT_ATOMS: atom_id res chain seq x y z
N MET A 1 11.18 -15.87 8.82
CA MET A 1 9.98 -15.04 8.62
C MET A 1 9.88 -13.85 9.59
N PHE A 2 10.00 -14.05 10.91
CA PHE A 2 9.89 -12.96 11.89
C PHE A 2 10.87 -11.81 11.71
N ALA A 3 12.14 -12.10 11.40
CA ALA A 3 13.15 -11.07 11.18
C ALA A 3 12.80 -10.13 10.00
N GLY A 4 12.27 -10.69 8.90
CA GLY A 4 11.82 -9.88 7.75
C GLY A 4 10.62 -9.02 8.06
N ALA A 5 9.65 -9.54 8.83
CA ALA A 5 8.49 -8.77 9.27
C ALA A 5 8.93 -7.62 10.20
N PHE A 6 9.82 -7.88 11.14
CA PHE A 6 10.35 -6.86 12.05
C PHE A 6 11.13 -5.78 11.29
N ALA A 7 12.02 -6.17 10.37
CA ALA A 7 12.75 -5.24 9.52
C ALA A 7 11.80 -4.37 8.68
N GLY A 8 10.73 -4.97 8.13
CA GLY A 8 9.69 -4.26 7.39
C GLY A 8 8.96 -3.22 8.25
N ILE A 9 8.59 -3.58 9.47
CA ILE A 9 7.92 -2.67 10.42
C ILE A 9 8.85 -1.51 10.78
N CYS A 10 10.12 -1.78 11.11
CA CYS A 10 11.10 -0.74 11.42
C CYS A 10 11.30 0.22 10.23
N SER A 11 11.45 -0.34 9.03
CA SER A 11 11.60 0.45 7.80
C SER A 11 10.40 1.36 7.56
N VAL A 12 9.19 0.81 7.61
CA VAL A 12 7.95 1.57 7.41
C VAL A 12 7.78 2.63 8.49
N THR A 13 8.06 2.31 9.75
CA THR A 13 7.93 3.27 10.86
C THR A 13 8.90 4.44 10.69
N SER A 14 10.14 4.19 10.28
CA SER A 14 11.16 5.23 10.06
C SER A 14 10.83 6.14 8.87
N THR A 15 10.25 5.59 7.80
CA THR A 15 9.91 6.36 6.59
C THR A 15 8.50 6.96 6.63
N TYR A 16 7.69 6.58 7.61
CA TYR A 16 6.29 6.97 7.69
C TYR A 16 6.04 8.49 7.70
N PRO A 17 6.82 9.32 8.41
CA PRO A 17 6.66 10.78 8.37
C PRO A 17 6.77 11.36 6.95
N LEU A 18 7.71 10.84 6.15
CA LEU A 18 7.89 11.27 4.76
C LEU A 18 6.72 10.84 3.87
N ASP A 19 6.21 9.63 4.06
CA ASP A 19 5.02 9.14 3.38
C ASP A 19 3.79 9.98 3.68
N MET A 20 3.63 10.41 4.94
CA MET A 20 2.55 11.28 5.37
C MET A 20 2.62 12.64 4.68
N ILE A 21 3.79 13.28 4.72
CA ILE A 21 4.01 14.58 4.08
C ILE A 21 3.78 14.48 2.57
N ARG A 22 4.31 13.45 1.91
CA ARG A 22 4.12 13.20 0.48
C ARG A 22 2.64 13.06 0.11
N THR A 23 1.87 12.32 0.91
CA THR A 23 0.44 12.10 0.66
C THR A 23 -0.34 13.41 0.79
N ARG A 24 -0.03 14.22 1.79
CA ARG A 24 -0.64 15.54 1.99
C ARG A 24 -0.29 16.50 0.88
N LEU A 25 0.99 16.59 0.54
CA LEU A 25 1.48 17.47 -0.50
C LEU A 25 0.84 17.15 -1.87
N SER A 26 0.67 15.86 -2.20
CA SER A 26 0.02 15.47 -3.45
C SER A 26 -1.45 15.90 -3.54
N GLN A 27 -2.13 16.10 -2.40
CA GLN A 27 -3.49 16.62 -2.34
C GLN A 27 -3.52 18.14 -2.46
N THR A 28 -2.65 18.82 -1.73
CA THR A 28 -2.54 20.29 -1.75
C THR A 28 -2.15 20.77 -3.15
N THR A 29 -1.24 20.08 -3.83
CA THR A 29 -0.89 20.37 -5.23
C THR A 29 -2.08 20.19 -6.18
N ARG A 30 -2.94 19.22 -5.90
CA ARG A 30 -4.17 18.98 -6.69
C ARG A 30 -5.19 20.13 -6.53
N SER A 31 -5.17 20.80 -5.38
CA SER A 31 -5.97 22.01 -5.11
C SER A 31 -5.31 23.30 -5.62
N GLY A 32 -4.20 23.22 -6.37
CA GLY A 32 -3.52 24.37 -6.98
C GLY A 32 -2.57 25.15 -6.04
N ILE A 33 -2.33 24.67 -4.84
CA ILE A 33 -1.44 25.29 -3.85
C ILE A 33 -0.09 24.58 -3.90
N ASN A 34 0.96 25.30 -4.33
CA ASN A 34 2.33 24.81 -4.31
C ASN A 34 2.97 25.02 -2.93
N GLU A 35 2.86 24.05 -2.05
CA GLU A 35 3.52 24.05 -0.75
C GLU A 35 4.87 23.33 -0.80
N SER A 36 5.85 23.86 -0.04
CA SER A 36 7.12 23.18 0.17
C SER A 36 6.95 22.01 1.15
N ILE A 37 7.75 20.94 0.96
CA ILE A 37 7.78 19.76 1.84
C ILE A 37 7.96 20.17 3.31
N MET A 38 8.85 21.15 3.56
CA MET A 38 9.16 21.63 4.90
C MET A 38 8.00 22.40 5.52
N SER A 39 7.30 23.24 4.72
CA SER A 39 6.13 23.99 5.19
C SER A 39 4.97 23.06 5.52
N CYS A 40 4.69 22.07 4.66
CA CYS A 40 3.66 21.06 4.88
C CYS A 40 3.92 20.26 6.17
N GLY A 41 5.16 19.78 6.37
CA GLY A 41 5.54 19.07 7.60
C GLY A 41 5.37 19.93 8.85
N ARG A 42 5.80 21.20 8.81
CA ARG A 42 5.65 22.15 9.93
C ARG A 42 4.18 22.46 10.22
N GLN A 43 3.34 22.60 9.21
CA GLN A 43 1.90 22.80 9.37
C GLN A 43 1.23 21.60 10.06
N ILE A 44 1.54 20.37 9.64
CA ILE A 44 1.01 19.16 10.27
C ILE A 44 1.38 19.12 11.75
N VAL A 45 2.66 19.36 12.08
CA VAL A 45 3.14 19.33 13.45
C VAL A 45 2.51 20.45 14.29
N LYS A 46 2.37 21.67 13.75
CA LYS A 46 1.84 22.82 14.49
C LYS A 46 0.33 22.76 14.69
N ASN A 47 -0.41 22.30 13.68
CA ASN A 47 -1.88 22.43 13.66
C ASN A 47 -2.62 21.14 14.03
N GLU A 48 -1.98 19.96 13.97
CA GLU A 48 -2.66 18.69 14.08
C GLU A 48 -2.28 17.84 15.31
N GLY A 49 -1.52 18.41 16.26
CA GLY A 49 -1.20 17.73 17.52
C GLY A 49 0.23 17.20 17.65
N GLY A 50 1.18 17.90 17.05
CA GLY A 50 2.61 17.61 17.22
C GLY A 50 3.13 16.51 16.29
N VAL A 51 4.31 16.00 16.64
CA VAL A 51 5.00 14.96 15.84
C VAL A 51 4.18 13.68 15.69
N ILE A 52 3.31 13.36 16.65
CA ILE A 52 2.44 12.18 16.63
C ILE A 52 1.47 12.23 15.44
N ALA A 53 1.09 13.40 14.98
CA ALA A 53 0.24 13.57 13.80
C ALA A 53 0.85 12.98 12.52
N LEU A 54 2.18 12.98 12.40
CA LEU A 54 2.90 12.39 11.27
C LEU A 54 2.80 10.86 11.20
N TYR A 55 2.39 10.20 12.29
CA TYR A 55 2.22 8.76 12.38
C TYR A 55 0.76 8.31 12.28
N ARG A 56 -0.16 9.20 11.94
CA ARG A 56 -1.57 8.86 11.72
C ARG A 56 -1.73 7.91 10.54
N GLY A 57 -2.34 6.76 10.78
CA GLY A 57 -2.48 5.69 9.79
C GLY A 57 -1.34 4.66 9.81
N LEU A 58 -0.34 4.78 10.70
CA LEU A 58 0.68 3.75 10.89
C LEU A 58 0.07 2.43 11.36
N ALA A 59 -0.87 2.49 12.30
CA ALA A 59 -1.51 1.29 12.86
C ALA A 59 -2.17 0.40 11.79
N PRO A 60 -3.07 0.89 10.91
CA PRO A 60 -3.62 0.07 9.84
C PRO A 60 -2.56 -0.37 8.82
N THR A 61 -1.50 0.42 8.63
CA THR A 61 -0.39 0.04 7.74
C THR A 61 0.34 -1.19 8.27
N VAL A 62 0.75 -1.16 9.54
CA VAL A 62 1.44 -2.29 10.18
C VAL A 62 0.53 -3.51 10.29
N ALA A 63 -0.75 -3.31 10.64
CA ALA A 63 -1.74 -4.38 10.68
C ALA A 63 -1.98 -5.04 9.33
N GLY A 64 -1.85 -4.29 8.22
CA GLY A 64 -2.00 -4.81 6.86
C GLY A 64 -0.77 -5.58 6.35
N ILE A 65 0.44 -5.30 6.86
CA ILE A 65 1.67 -5.93 6.38
C ILE A 65 1.67 -7.45 6.64
N ALA A 66 1.32 -7.87 7.85
CA ALA A 66 1.36 -9.28 8.23
C ALA A 66 0.42 -10.16 7.37
N PRO A 67 -0.90 -9.84 7.24
CA PRO A 67 -1.79 -10.61 6.39
C PRO A 67 -1.41 -10.54 4.91
N TYR A 68 -0.92 -9.40 4.42
CA TYR A 68 -0.45 -9.27 3.05
C TYR A 68 0.70 -10.23 2.75
N VAL A 69 1.74 -10.22 3.58
CA VAL A 69 2.91 -11.08 3.42
C VAL A 69 2.52 -12.56 3.52
N ALA A 70 1.72 -12.92 4.53
CA ALA A 70 1.26 -14.29 4.72
C ALA A 70 0.47 -14.80 3.51
N LEU A 71 -0.53 -14.05 3.05
CA LEU A 71 -1.34 -14.40 1.87
C LEU A 71 -0.49 -14.49 0.60
N ASN A 72 0.40 -13.51 0.39
CA ASN A 72 1.24 -13.49 -0.80
C ASN A 72 2.14 -14.74 -0.88
N PHE A 73 2.79 -15.11 0.22
CA PHE A 73 3.61 -16.33 0.26
C PHE A 73 2.78 -17.60 0.12
N THR A 74 1.65 -17.71 0.82
CA THR A 74 0.78 -18.91 0.76
C THR A 74 0.26 -19.12 -0.65
N VAL A 75 -0.25 -18.09 -1.30
CA VAL A 75 -0.77 -18.17 -2.66
C VAL A 75 0.36 -18.43 -3.66
N TYR A 76 1.51 -17.78 -3.49
CA TYR A 76 2.67 -18.01 -4.36
C TYR A 76 3.16 -19.45 -4.30
N GLU A 77 3.36 -20.00 -3.10
CA GLU A 77 3.81 -21.41 -2.94
C GLU A 77 2.73 -22.39 -3.40
N GLY A 78 1.44 -22.11 -3.19
CA GLY A 78 0.34 -22.90 -3.71
C GLY A 78 0.33 -22.95 -5.23
N LEU A 79 0.45 -21.83 -5.90
CA LEU A 79 0.52 -21.75 -7.37
C LEU A 79 1.76 -22.46 -7.92
N LYS A 80 2.90 -22.28 -7.28
CA LYS A 80 4.15 -22.95 -7.64
C LYS A 80 4.05 -24.46 -7.47
N GLY A 81 3.48 -24.93 -6.35
CA GLY A 81 3.23 -26.35 -6.11
C GLY A 81 2.29 -26.96 -7.15
N TRP A 82 1.23 -26.24 -7.50
CA TRP A 82 0.28 -26.68 -8.53
C TRP A 82 0.94 -26.83 -9.92
N ILE A 83 1.77 -25.87 -10.32
CA ILE A 83 2.53 -25.93 -11.59
C ILE A 83 3.51 -27.11 -11.58
N SER A 84 4.20 -27.33 -10.46
CA SER A 84 5.16 -28.43 -10.32
C SER A 84 4.47 -29.81 -10.38
N SER A 85 3.31 -29.95 -9.75
CA SER A 85 2.54 -31.21 -9.76
C SER A 85 2.01 -31.61 -11.15
N HIS A 86 1.85 -30.63 -12.06
CA HIS A 86 1.44 -30.89 -13.45
C HIS A 86 2.64 -31.10 -14.40
N GLY A 87 3.83 -31.34 -13.86
CA GLY A 87 5.03 -31.65 -14.65
C GLY A 87 5.57 -30.51 -15.49
N MET A 88 5.09 -29.28 -15.24
CA MET A 88 5.54 -28.10 -15.97
C MET A 88 6.82 -27.51 -15.32
N ASN A 89 7.88 -27.35 -16.10
CA ASN A 89 9.09 -26.68 -15.65
C ASN A 89 8.79 -25.25 -15.16
N LEU A 90 9.28 -24.93 -13.96
CA LEU A 90 9.18 -23.59 -13.37
C LEU A 90 10.17 -22.64 -14.04
N ASP A 91 9.86 -22.16 -15.22
CA ASP A 91 10.60 -21.12 -15.89
C ASP A 91 10.41 -19.76 -15.17
N VAL A 92 11.34 -18.84 -15.39
CA VAL A 92 11.31 -17.47 -14.80
C VAL A 92 9.99 -16.77 -15.11
N LYS A 93 9.46 -16.93 -16.32
CA LYS A 93 8.16 -16.35 -16.73
C LYS A 93 7.00 -16.84 -15.86
N LYS A 94 6.93 -18.14 -15.62
CA LYS A 94 5.89 -18.74 -14.77
C LYS A 94 5.99 -18.29 -13.31
N LYS A 95 7.20 -18.21 -12.76
CA LYS A 95 7.45 -17.66 -11.40
C LYS A 95 6.94 -16.24 -11.25
N LEU A 96 7.15 -15.41 -12.27
CA LEU A 96 6.72 -14.01 -12.26
C LEU A 96 5.20 -13.87 -12.37
N ILE A 97 4.56 -14.68 -13.20
CA ILE A 97 3.09 -14.75 -13.30
C ILE A 97 2.51 -15.20 -11.95
N CYS A 98 3.07 -16.24 -11.33
CA CYS A 98 2.64 -16.69 -10.00
C CYS A 98 2.80 -15.58 -8.95
N GLY A 99 3.92 -14.86 -8.98
CA GLY A 99 4.17 -13.73 -8.07
C GLY A 99 3.17 -12.58 -8.29
N GLY A 100 2.90 -12.25 -9.54
CA GLY A 100 1.91 -11.23 -9.90
C GLY A 100 0.49 -11.59 -9.44
N LEU A 101 0.06 -12.83 -9.69
CA LEU A 101 -1.25 -13.33 -9.25
C LEU A 101 -1.33 -13.41 -7.72
N ALA A 102 -0.30 -13.93 -7.06
CA ALA A 102 -0.26 -13.99 -5.60
C ALA A 102 -0.34 -12.59 -4.99
N GLY A 103 0.43 -11.64 -5.52
CA GLY A 103 0.37 -10.24 -5.08
C GLY A 103 -1.00 -9.61 -5.30
N ALA A 104 -1.64 -9.84 -6.46
CA ALA A 104 -2.97 -9.33 -6.75
C ALA A 104 -4.03 -9.88 -5.79
N ILE A 105 -4.00 -11.17 -5.51
CA ILE A 105 -4.91 -11.81 -4.56
C ILE A 105 -4.67 -11.27 -3.14
N ALA A 106 -3.42 -11.25 -2.67
CA ALA A 106 -3.06 -10.72 -1.36
C ALA A 106 -3.50 -9.25 -1.22
N GLN A 107 -3.25 -8.42 -2.25
CA GLN A 107 -3.67 -7.03 -2.30
C GLN A 107 -5.18 -6.87 -2.21
N THR A 108 -5.96 -7.72 -2.88
CA THR A 108 -7.42 -7.67 -2.82
C THR A 108 -7.93 -7.85 -1.39
N PHE A 109 -7.39 -8.85 -0.68
CA PHE A 109 -7.80 -9.13 0.70
C PHE A 109 -7.35 -8.06 1.69
N THR A 110 -6.18 -7.47 1.47
CA THR A 110 -5.64 -6.44 2.37
C THR A 110 -6.05 -5.01 1.97
N TYR A 111 -6.75 -4.85 0.86
CA TYR A 111 -7.17 -3.55 0.33
C TYR A 111 -7.95 -2.66 1.33
N PRO A 112 -8.83 -3.20 2.19
CA PRO A 112 -9.47 -2.42 3.24
C PRO A 112 -8.50 -1.68 4.15
N PHE A 113 -7.37 -2.30 4.52
CA PHE A 113 -6.34 -1.64 5.34
C PHE A 113 -5.69 -0.46 4.61
N ASP A 114 -5.46 -0.61 3.31
CA ASP A 114 -4.92 0.47 2.47
C ASP A 114 -5.87 1.66 2.37
N VAL A 115 -7.17 1.40 2.22
CA VAL A 115 -8.18 2.47 2.18
C VAL A 115 -8.25 3.19 3.52
N ILE A 116 -8.26 2.47 4.64
CA ILE A 116 -8.27 3.05 5.98
C ILE A 116 -7.02 3.92 6.20
N ARG A 117 -5.82 3.39 5.85
CA ARG A 117 -4.56 4.13 5.91
C ARG A 117 -4.66 5.45 5.15
N ARG A 118 -5.05 5.41 3.88
CA ARG A 118 -5.17 6.60 3.02
C ARG A 118 -6.15 7.61 3.59
N ARG A 119 -7.31 7.17 4.05
CA ARG A 119 -8.31 8.06 4.66
C ARG A 119 -7.83 8.69 5.96
N MET A 120 -7.10 7.95 6.79
CA MET A 120 -6.51 8.50 8.01
C MET A 120 -5.41 9.53 7.72
N GLN A 121 -4.60 9.32 6.71
CA GLN A 121 -3.58 10.27 6.29
C GLN A 121 -4.17 11.62 5.82
N VAL A 122 -5.40 11.58 5.28
CA VAL A 122 -6.10 12.74 4.73
C VAL A 122 -7.00 13.44 5.77
N THR A 123 -7.28 12.81 6.88
CA THR A 123 -8.33 13.18 7.85
C THR A 123 -8.32 14.62 8.35
N HIS A 124 -7.21 15.32 8.35
CA HIS A 124 -7.09 16.71 8.83
C HIS A 124 -6.68 17.68 7.71
N SER A 125 -6.76 17.26 6.45
CA SER A 125 -6.67 18.15 5.30
C SER A 125 -7.86 19.11 5.29
N GLN A 126 -7.66 20.33 4.79
CA GLN A 126 -8.71 21.37 4.75
C GLN A 126 -9.98 20.92 4.03
N ASP A 127 -9.86 19.95 3.11
CA ASP A 127 -10.97 19.40 2.32
C ASP A 127 -11.59 18.11 2.89
N SER A 128 -11.16 17.67 4.09
CA SER A 128 -11.65 16.41 4.63
C SER A 128 -13.03 16.54 5.27
N THR A 129 -14.04 15.91 4.67
CA THR A 129 -15.43 15.87 5.16
C THR A 129 -15.56 15.09 6.48
N PHE A 130 -14.59 14.23 6.82
CA PHE A 130 -14.64 13.38 8.00
C PHE A 130 -13.37 13.44 8.83
N LYS A 131 -13.52 13.61 10.14
CA LYS A 131 -12.43 13.50 11.12
C LYS A 131 -12.51 12.14 11.79
N TYR A 132 -11.46 11.32 11.63
CA TYR A 132 -11.35 9.99 12.26
C TYR A 132 -10.44 10.08 13.48
N LYS A 133 -10.90 9.56 14.62
CA LYS A 133 -10.12 9.52 15.87
C LYS A 133 -9.19 8.31 15.93
N SER A 134 -9.62 7.17 15.36
CA SER A 134 -8.91 5.89 15.39
C SER A 134 -9.19 5.11 14.11
N SER A 135 -8.38 4.06 13.86
CA SER A 135 -8.59 3.13 12.74
C SER A 135 -9.94 2.44 12.80
N PHE A 136 -10.39 2.06 13.99
CA PHE A 136 -11.72 1.46 14.20
C PHE A 136 -12.85 2.46 13.95
N ASP A 137 -12.70 3.70 14.41
CA ASP A 137 -13.65 4.78 14.13
C ASP A 137 -13.74 5.05 12.62
N ALA A 138 -12.61 4.98 11.91
CA ALA A 138 -12.58 5.11 10.46
C ALA A 138 -13.37 4.00 9.76
N VAL A 139 -13.15 2.73 10.15
CA VAL A 139 -13.90 1.59 9.59
C VAL A 139 -15.40 1.76 9.81
N ASN A 140 -15.81 2.00 11.05
CA ASN A 140 -17.23 2.12 11.40
C ASN A 140 -17.90 3.25 10.63
N LYS A 141 -17.31 4.43 10.60
CA LYS A 141 -17.84 5.58 9.88
C LYS A 141 -17.88 5.38 8.35
N ILE A 142 -16.89 4.69 7.78
CA ILE A 142 -16.88 4.39 6.34
C ILE A 142 -18.01 3.41 6.00
N VAL A 143 -18.13 2.34 6.78
CA VAL A 143 -19.14 1.31 6.54
C VAL A 143 -20.55 1.87 6.78
N GLU A 144 -20.76 2.68 7.82
CA GLU A 144 -22.06 3.27 8.18
C GLU A 144 -22.53 4.31 7.14
N LYS A 145 -21.61 5.16 6.66
CA LYS A 145 -21.97 6.27 5.77
C LYS A 145 -21.87 5.97 4.28
N GLU A 146 -20.90 5.15 3.88
CA GLU A 146 -20.61 4.87 2.48
C GLU A 146 -20.83 3.39 2.11
N GLY A 147 -21.07 2.53 3.10
CA GLY A 147 -21.25 1.09 2.92
C GLY A 147 -19.93 0.32 2.78
N PHE A 148 -20.02 -1.01 2.90
CA PHE A 148 -18.86 -1.91 2.87
C PHE A 148 -18.06 -1.83 1.54
N LYS A 149 -18.74 -1.58 0.42
CA LYS A 149 -18.10 -1.43 -0.90
C LYS A 149 -17.11 -0.25 -0.97
N ALA A 150 -17.26 0.73 -0.09
CA ALA A 150 -16.36 1.88 -0.02
C ALA A 150 -14.94 1.50 0.38
N LEU A 151 -14.76 0.40 1.13
CA LEU A 151 -13.44 -0.14 1.50
C LEU A 151 -12.66 -0.70 0.30
N PHE A 152 -13.29 -0.86 -0.84
CA PHE A 152 -12.68 -1.33 -2.09
C PHE A 152 -12.62 -0.24 -3.17
N LYS A 153 -13.03 1.00 -2.85
CA LYS A 153 -12.94 2.13 -3.79
C LYS A 153 -11.49 2.44 -4.14
N GLY A 154 -11.19 2.44 -5.44
CA GLY A 154 -9.86 2.70 -5.97
C GLY A 154 -9.02 1.44 -6.25
N MET A 155 -9.57 0.23 -6.08
CA MET A 155 -8.90 -1.01 -6.42
C MET A 155 -8.62 -1.12 -7.92
N ILE A 156 -9.59 -0.78 -8.78
CA ILE A 156 -9.45 -0.82 -10.23
C ILE A 156 -8.32 0.09 -10.73
N PRO A 157 -8.26 1.40 -10.38
CA PRO A 157 -7.13 2.25 -10.73
C PRO A 157 -5.78 1.73 -10.22
N ASN A 158 -5.76 1.07 -9.06
CA ASN A 158 -4.55 0.48 -8.52
C ASN A 158 -4.04 -0.66 -9.41
N TYR A 159 -4.92 -1.56 -9.86
CA TYR A 159 -4.55 -2.64 -10.80
C TYR A 159 -4.10 -2.09 -12.16
N ILE A 160 -4.79 -1.10 -12.71
CA ILE A 160 -4.39 -0.44 -13.95
C ILE A 160 -2.98 0.13 -13.86
N LYS A 161 -2.57 0.66 -12.70
CA LYS A 161 -1.21 1.15 -12.47
C LYS A 161 -0.19 0.01 -12.32
N VAL A 162 -0.55 -1.06 -11.64
CA VAL A 162 0.38 -2.15 -11.28
C VAL A 162 0.73 -3.02 -12.49
N VAL A 163 -0.23 -3.31 -13.36
CA VAL A 163 -0.01 -4.17 -14.55
C VAL A 163 1.08 -3.62 -15.49
N PRO A 164 1.04 -2.34 -15.93
CA PRO A 164 2.11 -1.79 -16.76
C PRO A 164 3.46 -1.76 -16.04
N ALA A 165 3.49 -1.43 -14.74
CA ALA A 165 4.72 -1.38 -13.97
C ALA A 165 5.41 -2.75 -13.89
N ILE A 166 4.64 -3.81 -13.65
CA ILE A 166 5.16 -5.18 -13.64
C ILE A 166 5.64 -5.58 -15.03
N SER A 167 4.89 -5.25 -16.09
CA SER A 167 5.27 -5.56 -17.47
C SER A 167 6.59 -4.91 -17.88
N ILE A 168 6.79 -3.63 -17.54
CA ILE A 168 8.04 -2.92 -17.82
C ILE A 168 9.20 -3.53 -17.02
N SER A 169 9.02 -3.81 -15.74
CA SER A 169 10.04 -4.46 -14.92
C SER A 169 10.46 -5.82 -15.49
N PHE A 170 9.50 -6.55 -16.05
CA PHE A 170 9.71 -7.84 -16.67
C PHE A 170 10.57 -7.74 -17.93
N VAL A 171 10.17 -6.87 -18.85
CA VAL A 171 10.89 -6.65 -20.11
C VAL A 171 12.32 -6.15 -19.85
N THR A 172 12.46 -5.22 -18.90
CA THR A 172 13.77 -4.72 -18.48
C THR A 172 14.65 -5.83 -17.91
N PHE A 173 14.09 -6.67 -17.05
CA PHE A 173 14.82 -7.82 -16.47
C PHE A 173 15.27 -8.81 -17.57
N GLU A 174 14.39 -9.17 -18.52
CA GLU A 174 14.78 -10.06 -19.62
C GLU A 174 15.86 -9.46 -20.51
N TYR A 175 15.76 -8.14 -20.79
CA TYR A 175 16.75 -7.44 -21.60
C TYR A 175 18.12 -7.38 -20.94
N VAL A 176 18.18 -6.99 -19.66
CA VAL A 176 19.43 -6.95 -18.89
C VAL A 176 20.04 -8.35 -18.75
N ARG A 177 19.22 -9.37 -18.49
CA ARG A 177 19.68 -10.76 -18.43
C ARG A 177 20.33 -11.22 -19.73
N LYS A 178 19.76 -10.86 -20.90
CA LYS A 178 20.34 -11.21 -22.20
C LYS A 178 21.65 -10.47 -22.49
N LEU A 179 21.86 -9.31 -21.89
CA LEU A 179 23.08 -8.52 -22.03
C LEU A 179 24.23 -9.07 -21.15
N LEU A 180 23.92 -9.74 -20.05
CA LEU A 180 24.89 -10.21 -19.06
C LEU A 180 25.24 -11.70 -19.23
N ILE A 181 24.50 -12.45 -20.03
CA ILE A 181 24.72 -13.87 -20.34
C ILE A 181 24.89 -14.06 -21.84
#